data_ab0906a720fed1167ecc2df603546b36
#
_entry.id   ab0906a720fed1167ecc2df603546b36
#
_cell.length_a   1.000
_cell.length_b   1.000
_cell.length_c   1.000
_cell.angle_alpha   90.00
_cell.angle_beta   90.00
_cell.angle_gamma   90.00
#
_symmetry.space_group_name_H-M   'P 1'
#
loop_
_entity.id
_entity.type
_entity.pdbx_description
1 polymer ?
#
loop_
_entity_poly.entity_id
_entity_poly.type
_entity_poly.pdbx_seq_one_letter_code
_entity_poly.pdbx_strand_id
1 'polypeptide(L)'
;GAMTLLRNGTRAWSALLALTLLLVSACGSANPLGGGAVSGDLKSVVVGSADFPESKILAEIYAQALEANGFTVGRQLGIGSRETYIPALQDHSIDLIPEYTGNLLKYFDPGATVTSPQDVELALLRALPGDLSMLTPSEAADTDTVAVTAETAAKWNLTSIADLAAHSAEIKLCA
;
A
#
# COMPACT_ATOMS: atom_id res chain seq x y z
N GLY A 1 -8.66 -84.14 -26.42
CA GLY A 1 -7.86 -82.96 -26.51
C GLY A 1 -8.73 -81.73 -26.43
N ALA A 2 -9.21 -81.34 -25.24
CA ALA A 2 -9.86 -80.06 -25.04
C ALA A 2 -9.64 -79.66 -23.58
N MET A 3 -8.48 -79.04 -23.30
CA MET A 3 -8.28 -78.40 -21.97
C MET A 3 -6.96 -77.59 -21.96
N THR A 4 -6.90 -76.43 -22.59
CA THR A 4 -5.79 -75.49 -22.41
C THR A 4 -6.10 -74.11 -22.98
N LEU A 5 -7.27 -73.50 -22.76
CA LEU A 5 -7.57 -72.16 -23.27
C LEU A 5 -8.27 -71.22 -22.24
N LEU A 6 -8.27 -71.56 -20.96
CA LEU A 6 -8.97 -70.72 -19.97
C LEU A 6 -8.04 -70.09 -18.87
N ARG A 7 -6.73 -70.06 -19.09
CA ARG A 7 -5.81 -69.56 -18.04
C ARG A 7 -5.12 -68.25 -18.35
N ASN A 8 -5.31 -67.68 -19.52
CA ASN A 8 -4.66 -66.40 -19.86
C ASN A 8 -5.59 -65.16 -19.80
N GLY A 9 -6.91 -65.34 -19.63
CA GLY A 9 -7.84 -64.21 -19.59
C GLY A 9 -7.84 -63.42 -18.26
N THR A 10 -7.59 -64.08 -17.17
CA THR A 10 -7.66 -63.45 -15.84
C THR A 10 -6.44 -62.59 -15.50
N ARG A 11 -5.28 -62.88 -16.12
CA ARG A 11 -4.08 -62.04 -15.88
C ARG A 11 -4.09 -60.74 -16.70
N ALA A 12 -4.72 -60.74 -17.87
CA ALA A 12 -4.85 -59.52 -18.69
C ALA A 12 -5.84 -58.50 -18.09
N TRP A 13 -6.90 -58.99 -17.46
CA TRP A 13 -7.90 -58.14 -16.85
C TRP A 13 -7.38 -57.52 -15.53
N SER A 14 -6.59 -58.26 -14.78
CA SER A 14 -5.95 -57.73 -13.53
C SER A 14 -4.92 -56.65 -13.83
N ALA A 15 -4.21 -56.75 -14.96
CA ALA A 15 -3.26 -55.73 -15.38
C ALA A 15 -3.94 -54.45 -15.87
N LEU A 16 -5.10 -54.61 -16.56
CA LEU A 16 -5.92 -53.46 -16.99
C LEU A 16 -6.56 -52.70 -15.81
N LEU A 17 -7.05 -53.44 -14.81
CA LEU A 17 -7.60 -52.81 -13.59
C LEU A 17 -6.53 -52.09 -12.75
N ALA A 18 -5.30 -52.64 -12.68
CA ALA A 18 -4.20 -51.98 -11.97
C ALA A 18 -3.71 -50.71 -12.70
N LEU A 19 -3.74 -50.69 -14.03
CA LEU A 19 -3.33 -49.53 -14.83
C LEU A 19 -4.39 -48.41 -14.78
N THR A 20 -5.68 -48.75 -14.69
CA THR A 20 -6.74 -47.73 -14.54
C THR A 20 -6.77 -47.12 -13.14
N LEU A 21 -6.39 -47.82 -12.08
CA LEU A 21 -6.28 -47.24 -10.75
C LEU A 21 -5.10 -46.25 -10.62
N LEU A 22 -4.03 -46.42 -11.38
CA LEU A 22 -2.88 -45.51 -11.39
C LEU A 22 -3.15 -44.21 -12.12
N LEU A 23 -4.11 -44.16 -13.02
CA LEU A 23 -4.48 -42.96 -13.78
C LEU A 23 -5.46 -42.03 -13.02
N VAL A 24 -6.13 -42.52 -11.98
CA VAL A 24 -7.06 -41.70 -11.17
C VAL A 24 -6.36 -40.93 -10.05
N SER A 25 -5.11 -41.27 -9.72
CA SER A 25 -4.33 -40.54 -8.69
C SER A 25 -3.70 -39.24 -9.19
N ALA A 26 -3.83 -38.88 -10.46
CA ALA A 26 -3.27 -37.66 -11.03
C ALA A 26 -4.28 -36.50 -11.14
N CYS A 27 -5.51 -36.67 -10.68
CA CYS A 27 -6.39 -35.53 -10.42
C CYS A 27 -6.08 -34.93 -9.05
N GLY A 28 -4.95 -34.25 -8.97
CA GLY A 28 -4.72 -33.27 -7.92
C GLY A 28 -5.86 -32.27 -7.93
N SER A 29 -6.39 -31.97 -6.76
CA SER A 29 -7.48 -31.05 -6.51
C SER A 29 -7.21 -29.69 -7.17
N ALA A 30 -7.56 -29.56 -8.44
CA ALA A 30 -7.77 -28.24 -9.01
C ALA A 30 -9.08 -27.74 -8.40
N ASN A 31 -8.98 -26.87 -7.40
CA ASN A 31 -10.09 -26.10 -6.90
C ASN A 31 -10.63 -25.26 -8.07
N PRO A 32 -11.83 -25.52 -8.61
CA PRO A 32 -12.35 -24.74 -9.73
C PRO A 32 -12.78 -23.32 -9.32
N LEU A 33 -12.58 -22.94 -8.06
CA LEU A 33 -12.77 -21.60 -7.49
C LEU A 33 -11.45 -20.97 -7.02
N GLY A 34 -10.32 -21.63 -7.27
CA GLY A 34 -9.01 -21.04 -7.03
C GLY A 34 -8.68 -20.10 -8.18
N GLY A 35 -9.03 -18.84 -8.06
CA GLY A 35 -8.33 -17.77 -8.77
C GLY A 35 -6.84 -18.02 -8.58
N GLY A 36 -6.04 -17.81 -9.64
CA GLY A 36 -4.62 -18.13 -9.69
C GLY A 36 -3.95 -17.80 -8.37
N ALA A 37 -3.34 -18.82 -7.76
CA ALA A 37 -2.52 -18.61 -6.59
C ALA A 37 -1.42 -17.63 -7.02
N VAL A 38 -1.55 -16.38 -6.59
CA VAL A 38 -0.41 -15.47 -6.49
C VAL A 38 0.47 -16.13 -5.42
N SER A 39 1.40 -16.96 -5.85
CA SER A 39 2.49 -17.48 -5.02
C SER A 39 3.49 -16.36 -4.74
N GLY A 40 2.98 -15.20 -4.31
CA GLY A 40 3.77 -14.22 -3.63
C GLY A 40 3.87 -14.68 -2.18
N ASP A 41 5.05 -14.63 -1.60
CA ASP A 41 5.22 -14.78 -0.18
C ASP A 41 4.35 -13.70 0.48
N LEU A 42 3.20 -14.10 1.06
CA LEU A 42 2.24 -13.20 1.72
C LEU A 42 2.85 -12.38 2.87
N LYS A 43 4.10 -12.66 3.20
CA LYS A 43 4.90 -11.94 4.19
C LYS A 43 5.96 -11.03 3.57
N SER A 44 5.97 -10.84 2.26
CA SER A 44 6.88 -9.90 1.60
C SER A 44 6.16 -8.60 1.31
N VAL A 45 6.74 -7.46 1.73
CA VAL A 45 6.19 -6.11 1.58
C VAL A 45 7.30 -5.16 1.14
N VAL A 46 7.06 -4.34 0.14
CA VAL A 46 7.96 -3.26 -0.27
C VAL A 46 7.41 -1.94 0.27
N VAL A 47 8.17 -1.30 1.16
CA VAL A 47 7.83 0.01 1.72
C VAL A 47 8.52 1.11 0.93
N GLY A 48 7.75 2.06 0.43
CA GLY A 48 8.23 3.23 -0.28
C GLY A 48 8.27 4.49 0.59
N SER A 49 8.95 5.53 0.12
CA SER A 49 8.85 6.88 0.68
C SER A 49 8.89 7.95 -0.40
N ALA A 50 8.29 9.11 -0.10
CA ALA A 50 8.56 10.34 -0.83
C ALA A 50 10.01 10.80 -0.64
N ASP A 51 10.45 11.77 -1.47
CA ASP A 51 11.85 12.24 -1.45
C ASP A 51 12.06 13.43 -0.50
N PHE A 52 11.70 13.27 0.77
CA PHE A 52 12.05 14.18 1.84
C PHE A 52 12.32 13.41 3.16
N PRO A 53 13.09 13.98 4.08
CA PRO A 53 13.63 13.25 5.24
C PRO A 53 12.57 12.61 6.12
N GLU A 54 11.48 13.31 6.44
CA GLU A 54 10.43 12.80 7.33
C GLU A 54 9.74 11.56 6.72
N SER A 55 9.39 11.59 5.43
CA SER A 55 8.79 10.44 4.76
C SER A 55 9.70 9.21 4.79
N LYS A 56 11.01 9.42 4.60
CA LYS A 56 12.01 8.34 4.68
C LYS A 56 12.10 7.75 6.10
N ILE A 57 12.03 8.58 7.13
CA ILE A 57 12.04 8.13 8.53
C ILE A 57 10.76 7.35 8.84
N LEU A 58 9.59 7.85 8.45
CA LEU A 58 8.32 7.16 8.65
C LEU A 58 8.29 5.82 7.93
N ALA A 59 8.76 5.77 6.67
CA ALA A 59 8.86 4.52 5.93
C ALA A 59 9.77 3.51 6.62
N GLU A 60 10.89 3.95 7.17
CA GLU A 60 11.79 3.08 7.93
C GLU A 60 11.16 2.56 9.23
N ILE A 61 10.39 3.38 9.94
CA ILE A 61 9.63 2.97 11.13
C ILE A 61 8.62 1.88 10.76
N TYR A 62 7.84 2.05 9.68
CA TYR A 62 6.92 1.03 9.19
C TYR A 62 7.64 -0.25 8.77
N ALA A 63 8.76 -0.13 8.06
CA ALA A 63 9.56 -1.27 7.63
C ALA A 63 10.03 -2.11 8.82
N GLN A 64 10.61 -1.47 9.84
CA GLN A 64 11.08 -2.16 11.05
C GLN A 64 9.92 -2.77 11.86
N ALA A 65 8.77 -2.10 11.93
CA ALA A 65 7.59 -2.65 12.60
C ALA A 65 7.07 -3.90 11.89
N LEU A 66 7.07 -3.93 10.56
CA LEU A 66 6.71 -5.10 9.76
C LEU A 66 7.72 -6.24 9.95
N GLU A 67 9.03 -5.96 9.91
CA GLU A 67 10.09 -6.93 10.17
C GLU A 67 9.96 -7.56 11.55
N ALA A 68 9.68 -6.75 12.58
CA ALA A 68 9.45 -7.23 13.94
C ALA A 68 8.22 -8.16 14.05
N ASN A 69 7.29 -8.08 13.11
CA ASN A 69 6.13 -8.96 13.00
C ASN A 69 6.30 -10.09 11.97
N GLY A 70 7.52 -10.36 11.53
CA GLY A 70 7.88 -11.51 10.70
C GLY A 70 7.68 -11.32 9.19
N PHE A 71 7.56 -10.08 8.71
CA PHE A 71 7.54 -9.78 7.29
C PHE A 71 8.97 -9.68 6.73
N THR A 72 9.13 -10.06 5.47
CA THR A 72 10.31 -9.73 4.67
C THR A 72 10.05 -8.38 4.02
N VAL A 73 10.87 -7.37 4.33
CA VAL A 73 10.59 -6.00 3.90
C VAL A 73 11.65 -5.48 2.93
N GLY A 74 11.21 -5.15 1.71
CA GLY A 74 11.97 -4.34 0.77
C GLY A 74 11.78 -2.85 1.06
N ARG A 75 12.74 -2.03 0.66
CA ARG A 75 12.69 -0.57 0.81
C ARG A 75 12.96 0.12 -0.52
N GLN A 76 12.08 1.05 -0.91
CA GLN A 76 12.29 1.98 -2.01
C GLN A 76 12.10 3.40 -1.50
N LEU A 77 13.15 3.95 -0.90
CA LEU A 77 13.10 5.27 -0.27
C LEU A 77 13.45 6.38 -1.27
N GLY A 78 12.82 7.54 -1.12
CA GLY A 78 13.13 8.71 -1.94
C GLY A 78 12.64 8.60 -3.38
N ILE A 79 11.50 8.00 -3.62
CA ILE A 79 10.97 7.75 -4.98
C ILE A 79 10.65 9.07 -5.70
N GLY A 80 10.26 10.11 -4.96
CA GLY A 80 9.86 11.40 -5.52
C GLY A 80 8.55 11.93 -4.95
N SER A 81 7.73 12.57 -5.79
CA SER A 81 6.42 13.12 -5.44
C SER A 81 5.29 12.12 -5.74
N ARG A 82 4.03 12.52 -5.44
CA ARG A 82 2.82 11.70 -5.64
C ARG A 82 2.65 11.23 -7.06
N GLU A 83 3.00 12.04 -8.02
CA GLU A 83 2.96 11.71 -9.45
C GLU A 83 3.83 10.50 -9.80
N THR A 84 4.86 10.23 -8.99
CA THR A 84 5.77 9.10 -9.19
C THR A 84 5.37 7.89 -8.34
N TYR A 85 5.08 8.08 -7.04
CA TYR A 85 4.87 6.93 -6.17
C TYR A 85 3.42 6.41 -6.13
N ILE A 86 2.40 7.20 -6.50
CA ILE A 86 1.03 6.68 -6.61
C ILE A 86 0.94 5.62 -7.73
N PRO A 87 1.48 5.85 -8.94
CA PRO A 87 1.57 4.77 -9.92
C PRO A 87 2.36 3.55 -9.45
N ALA A 88 3.43 3.74 -8.67
CA ALA A 88 4.21 2.63 -8.11
C ALA A 88 3.44 1.78 -7.08
N LEU A 89 2.49 2.37 -6.35
CA LEU A 89 1.53 1.63 -5.52
C LEU A 89 0.56 0.83 -6.39
N GLN A 90 0.04 1.44 -7.46
CA GLN A 90 -0.97 0.83 -8.32
C GLN A 90 -0.41 -0.32 -9.17
N ASP A 91 0.86 -0.25 -9.57
CA ASP A 91 1.54 -1.31 -10.31
C ASP A 91 2.24 -2.35 -9.41
N HIS A 92 2.10 -2.21 -8.08
CA HIS A 92 2.72 -3.07 -7.07
C HIS A 92 4.26 -3.06 -7.06
N SER A 93 4.90 -2.02 -7.58
CA SER A 93 6.35 -1.80 -7.39
C SER A 93 6.69 -1.48 -5.93
N ILE A 94 5.75 -0.86 -5.22
CA ILE A 94 5.71 -0.73 -3.77
C ILE A 94 4.34 -1.15 -3.25
N ASP A 95 4.27 -1.58 -1.99
CA ASP A 95 3.04 -2.08 -1.35
C ASP A 95 2.51 -1.14 -0.28
N LEU A 96 3.37 -0.32 0.30
CA LEU A 96 3.06 0.60 1.39
C LEU A 96 3.86 1.88 1.28
N ILE A 97 3.22 3.01 1.56
CA ILE A 97 3.88 4.31 1.68
C ILE A 97 3.22 5.13 2.80
N PRO A 98 4.00 5.85 3.65
CA PRO A 98 3.45 6.84 4.56
C PRO A 98 2.95 8.05 3.78
N GLU A 99 1.78 8.54 4.17
CA GLU A 99 1.11 9.65 3.51
C GLU A 99 0.40 10.58 4.50
N TYR A 100 0.04 11.77 4.02
CA TYR A 100 -0.66 12.80 4.77
C TYR A 100 -2.07 12.96 4.22
N THR A 101 -3.07 12.72 5.05
CA THR A 101 -4.48 12.60 4.62
C THR A 101 -4.98 13.82 3.87
N GLY A 102 -4.69 15.04 4.36
CA GLY A 102 -5.14 16.27 3.73
C GLY A 102 -4.49 16.51 2.36
N ASN A 103 -3.18 16.29 2.26
CA ASN A 103 -2.43 16.48 1.01
C ASN A 103 -2.79 15.40 -0.02
N LEU A 104 -2.98 14.17 0.41
CA LEU A 104 -3.42 13.09 -0.47
C LEU A 104 -4.85 13.32 -0.97
N LEU A 105 -5.75 13.82 -0.10
CA LEU A 105 -7.09 14.22 -0.53
C LEU A 105 -7.02 15.29 -1.62
N LYS A 106 -6.21 16.32 -1.45
CA LYS A 106 -6.05 17.37 -2.46
C LYS A 106 -5.45 16.88 -3.76
N TYR A 107 -4.64 15.84 -3.72
CA TYR A 107 -4.11 15.20 -4.93
C TYR A 107 -5.21 14.50 -5.73
N PHE A 108 -6.09 13.74 -5.08
CA PHE A 108 -7.17 13.02 -5.75
C PHE A 108 -8.43 13.88 -6.00
N ASP A 109 -8.72 14.82 -5.11
CA ASP A 109 -9.82 15.78 -5.22
C ASP A 109 -9.34 17.21 -4.91
N PRO A 110 -8.81 17.94 -5.92
CA PRO A 110 -8.38 19.32 -5.74
C PRO A 110 -9.49 20.27 -5.28
N GLY A 111 -10.74 19.91 -5.54
CA GLY A 111 -11.93 20.68 -5.14
C GLY A 111 -12.38 20.49 -3.70
N ALA A 112 -11.83 19.52 -2.97
CA ALA A 112 -12.21 19.26 -1.59
C ALA A 112 -11.98 20.50 -0.70
N THR A 113 -12.99 20.84 0.12
CA THR A 113 -12.96 22.01 1.01
C THR A 113 -13.02 21.65 2.49
N VAL A 114 -13.13 20.35 2.80
CA VAL A 114 -13.18 19.86 4.18
C VAL A 114 -11.85 20.07 4.90
N THR A 115 -11.92 20.35 6.20
CA THR A 115 -10.74 20.69 7.01
C THR A 115 -10.68 19.92 8.33
N SER A 116 -11.81 19.40 8.84
CA SER A 116 -11.75 18.59 10.06
C SER A 116 -11.09 17.23 9.76
N PRO A 117 -10.27 16.67 10.68
CA PRO A 117 -9.61 15.39 10.44
C PRO A 117 -10.57 14.27 10.01
N GLN A 118 -11.75 14.19 10.63
CA GLN A 118 -12.75 13.18 10.34
C GLN A 118 -13.36 13.35 8.95
N ASP A 119 -13.67 14.59 8.55
CA ASP A 119 -14.22 14.86 7.22
C ASP A 119 -13.19 14.65 6.12
N VAL A 120 -11.91 14.98 6.38
CA VAL A 120 -10.80 14.72 5.48
C VAL A 120 -10.62 13.22 5.28
N GLU A 121 -10.63 12.42 6.35
CA GLU A 121 -10.55 10.96 6.26
C GLU A 121 -11.69 10.38 5.42
N LEU A 122 -12.93 10.77 5.70
CA LEU A 122 -14.10 10.29 4.96
C LEU A 122 -14.09 10.72 3.48
N ALA A 123 -13.63 11.93 3.20
CA ALA A 123 -13.50 12.43 1.84
C ALA A 123 -12.39 11.67 1.08
N LEU A 124 -11.25 11.43 1.73
CA LEU A 124 -10.14 10.68 1.15
C LEU A 124 -10.54 9.24 0.83
N LEU A 125 -11.24 8.54 1.74
CA LEU A 125 -11.75 7.19 1.50
C LEU A 125 -12.66 7.10 0.27
N ARG A 126 -13.39 8.17 -0.05
CA ARG A 126 -14.23 8.24 -1.27
C ARG A 126 -13.44 8.60 -2.51
N ALA A 127 -12.35 9.35 -2.36
CA ALA A 127 -11.53 9.84 -3.48
C ALA A 127 -10.46 8.83 -3.91
N LEU A 128 -10.09 7.88 -3.05
CA LEU A 128 -9.10 6.86 -3.36
C LEU A 128 -9.55 5.99 -4.54
N PRO A 129 -8.68 5.70 -5.51
CA PRO A 129 -8.91 4.64 -6.49
C PRO A 129 -9.20 3.29 -5.82
N GLY A 130 -10.03 2.46 -6.46
CA GLY A 130 -10.50 1.21 -5.88
C GLY A 130 -9.43 0.13 -5.67
N ASP A 131 -8.25 0.32 -6.22
CA ASP A 131 -7.06 -0.52 -6.05
C ASP A 131 -6.15 -0.05 -4.89
N LEU A 132 -6.44 1.11 -4.31
CA LEU A 132 -5.74 1.65 -3.15
C LEU A 132 -6.61 1.61 -1.90
N SER A 133 -5.99 1.42 -0.75
CA SER A 133 -6.64 1.48 0.54
C SER A 133 -5.83 2.28 1.54
N MET A 134 -6.50 2.89 2.50
CA MET A 134 -5.89 3.63 3.59
C MET A 134 -6.04 2.84 4.89
N LEU A 135 -4.97 2.76 5.66
CA LEU A 135 -5.01 2.29 7.05
C LEU A 135 -5.54 3.41 7.94
N THR A 136 -5.92 3.07 9.18
CA THR A 136 -6.36 4.07 10.17
C THR A 136 -5.30 5.16 10.33
N PRO A 137 -5.64 6.44 10.13
CA PRO A 137 -4.70 7.52 10.29
C PRO A 137 -4.18 7.62 11.73
N SER A 138 -2.94 8.07 11.88
CA SER A 138 -2.38 8.45 13.17
C SER A 138 -3.11 9.68 13.74
N GLU A 139 -3.18 9.80 15.06
CA GLU A 139 -3.66 11.01 15.73
C GLU A 139 -2.62 12.17 15.67
N ALA A 140 -1.39 11.89 15.25
CA ALA A 140 -0.38 12.91 15.04
C ALA A 140 -0.82 13.88 13.93
N ALA A 141 -0.59 15.17 14.17
CA ALA A 141 -0.86 16.21 13.21
C ALA A 141 0.44 16.79 12.68
N ASP A 142 0.54 16.88 11.35
CA ASP A 142 1.53 17.70 10.66
C ASP A 142 0.77 18.82 9.94
N THR A 143 0.92 20.03 10.45
CA THR A 143 0.16 21.20 9.99
C THR A 143 1.13 22.29 9.57
N ASP A 144 0.96 22.77 8.33
CA ASP A 144 1.70 23.92 7.84
C ASP A 144 1.44 25.15 8.71
N THR A 145 2.51 25.84 9.10
CA THR A 145 2.43 27.07 9.90
C THR A 145 3.24 28.18 9.26
N VAL A 146 2.83 29.41 9.51
CA VAL A 146 3.62 30.57 9.18
C VAL A 146 4.43 30.99 10.42
N ALA A 147 5.74 30.89 10.33
CA ALA A 147 6.64 31.26 11.41
C ALA A 147 7.30 32.61 11.11
N VAL A 148 7.47 33.42 12.14
CA VAL A 148 8.24 34.65 12.12
C VAL A 148 9.22 34.67 13.31
N THR A 149 10.26 35.52 13.25
CA THR A 149 11.12 35.68 14.40
C THR A 149 10.38 36.36 15.54
N ALA A 150 10.79 36.11 16.81
CA ALA A 150 10.22 36.78 17.99
C ALA A 150 10.35 38.32 17.91
N GLU A 151 11.43 38.80 17.32
CA GLU A 151 11.64 40.23 17.05
C GLU A 151 10.59 40.80 16.10
N THR A 152 10.33 40.10 14.96
CA THR A 152 9.32 40.52 14.00
C THR A 152 7.93 40.49 14.61
N ALA A 153 7.61 39.41 15.35
CA ALA A 153 6.32 39.27 16.03
C ALA A 153 6.08 40.45 17.01
N ALA A 154 7.10 40.81 17.80
CA ALA A 154 7.00 41.92 18.73
C ALA A 154 6.92 43.29 18.02
N LYS A 155 7.74 43.48 16.97
CA LYS A 155 7.79 44.74 16.21
C LYS A 155 6.46 45.07 15.56
N TRP A 156 5.78 44.08 15.02
CA TRP A 156 4.50 44.21 14.29
C TRP A 156 3.29 43.81 15.11
N ASN A 157 3.47 43.43 16.36
CA ASN A 157 2.42 42.98 17.27
C ASN A 157 1.57 41.83 16.65
N LEU A 158 2.26 40.85 16.09
CA LEU A 158 1.60 39.74 15.38
C LEU A 158 1.10 38.71 16.39
N THR A 159 -0.17 38.33 16.25
CA THR A 159 -0.84 37.26 17.02
C THR A 159 -1.52 36.24 16.13
N SER A 160 -1.73 36.58 14.87
CA SER A 160 -2.38 35.72 13.86
C SER A 160 -1.81 35.97 12.47
N ILE A 161 -2.09 35.04 11.53
CA ILE A 161 -1.73 35.22 10.12
C ILE A 161 -2.40 36.49 9.54
N ALA A 162 -3.63 36.81 10.00
CA ALA A 162 -4.36 37.98 9.51
C ALA A 162 -3.62 39.30 9.78
N ASP A 163 -2.87 39.40 10.88
CA ASP A 163 -2.10 40.58 11.23
C ASP A 163 -1.00 40.90 10.23
N LEU A 164 -0.53 39.90 9.48
CA LEU A 164 0.46 40.06 8.41
C LEU A 164 -0.05 40.87 7.22
N ALA A 165 -1.38 40.97 7.02
CA ALA A 165 -1.97 41.70 5.89
C ALA A 165 -1.52 43.17 5.86
N ALA A 166 -1.39 43.82 7.03
CA ALA A 166 -0.92 45.21 7.13
C ALA A 166 0.55 45.39 6.70
N HIS A 167 1.31 44.31 6.67
CA HIS A 167 2.73 44.28 6.37
C HIS A 167 3.07 43.57 5.06
N SER A 168 2.07 43.28 4.23
CA SER A 168 2.20 42.45 3.03
C SER A 168 3.26 42.96 2.04
N ALA A 169 3.51 44.26 1.97
CA ALA A 169 4.55 44.86 1.14
C ALA A 169 5.98 44.69 1.68
N GLU A 170 6.12 44.38 2.97
CA GLU A 170 7.41 44.26 3.66
C GLU A 170 7.85 42.81 3.85
N ILE A 171 6.89 41.85 3.70
CA ILE A 171 7.12 40.44 3.96
C ILE A 171 7.86 39.81 2.77
N LYS A 172 8.86 38.98 3.08
CA LYS A 172 9.46 38.03 2.16
C LYS A 172 9.08 36.62 2.63
N LEU A 173 8.24 35.94 1.85
CA LEU A 173 7.89 34.57 2.12
C LEU A 173 9.03 33.64 1.67
N CYS A 174 9.44 32.73 2.54
CA CYS A 174 10.35 31.63 2.26
C CYS A 174 9.58 30.33 2.41
N ALA A 175 9.73 29.40 1.44
CA ALA A 175 9.18 28.06 1.46
C ALA A 175 10.24 27.05 1.02
#